data_5261499f5d113273716c9a6af0e62bc1
#
_entry.id   5261499f5d113273716c9a6af0e62bc1
#
_cell.length_a   1.000
_cell.length_b   1.000
_cell.length_c   1.000
_cell.angle_alpha   90.00
_cell.angle_beta   90.00
_cell.angle_gamma   90.00
#
_symmetry.space_group_name_H-M   'P 1'
#
loop_
_entity.id
_entity.type
_entity.pdbx_description
1 polymer ?
#
loop_
_entity_poly.entity_id
_entity_poly.type
_entity_poly.pdbx_seq_one_letter_code
_entity_poly.pdbx_strand_id
1 'polypeptide(L)'
;MWTYDVTGRSRSSFKCFKKIYKKKLSSRKLKILKFMKKNFRFFDNRQKYLLFVTTTNEKNMIADALKPIVHKLTPKFPSLKIFDAGMGDGSLLMNIMRQCHQKMPHIPFLVSTKEISMEDVRLGLEKLPDRFIEHKNTVFVISNLNYTESTSLKSNNFTKQKKMNWKVVKLRGNSSLDFSNQLRKFNRKFLSKIWQIERNPKTGNPTYKEPSVIVIYRKDQEFTLKNIIPKKK
;
A
#
# COMPACT_ATOMS: atom_id res chain seq x y z
N MET A 1 -38.56 60.81 7.30
CA MET A 1 -38.41 60.30 8.68
C MET A 1 -37.17 59.39 8.72
N TRP A 2 -36.10 59.92 9.25
CA TRP A 2 -34.82 59.18 9.33
C TRP A 2 -34.81 58.41 10.66
N THR A 3 -34.79 57.09 10.57
CA THR A 3 -34.65 56.27 11.77
C THR A 3 -33.21 55.81 11.89
N TYR A 4 -32.55 56.18 12.99
CA TYR A 4 -31.19 55.71 13.35
C TYR A 4 -31.29 54.50 14.27
N ASP A 5 -30.27 53.63 14.18
CA ASP A 5 -30.14 52.56 15.16
C ASP A 5 -29.44 53.08 16.43
N VAL A 6 -29.31 52.25 17.44
CA VAL A 6 -28.72 52.57 18.75
C VAL A 6 -27.26 53.06 18.68
N THR A 7 -26.61 53.03 17.49
CA THR A 7 -25.23 53.46 17.24
C THR A 7 -25.13 54.73 16.41
N GLY A 8 -26.28 55.42 16.11
CA GLY A 8 -26.30 56.72 15.43
C GLY A 8 -25.99 56.73 13.95
N ARG A 9 -25.99 55.57 13.24
CA ARG A 9 -25.69 55.49 11.81
C ARG A 9 -26.94 55.34 10.95
N SER A 10 -26.95 55.98 9.75
CA SER A 10 -28.10 55.95 8.86
C SER A 10 -28.34 54.56 8.28
N ARG A 11 -29.62 54.14 8.16
CA ARG A 11 -30.02 52.81 7.65
C ARG A 11 -29.59 52.54 6.20
N SER A 12 -29.30 53.56 5.42
CA SER A 12 -28.83 53.41 4.01
C SER A 12 -27.39 52.90 3.91
N SER A 13 -26.48 53.40 4.79
CA SER A 13 -25.10 52.93 4.83
C SER A 13 -24.98 51.51 5.38
N PHE A 14 -25.89 51.12 6.30
CA PHE A 14 -25.92 49.76 6.84
C PHE A 14 -26.38 48.69 5.80
N LYS A 15 -27.32 49.07 4.91
CA LYS A 15 -27.75 48.18 3.83
C LYS A 15 -26.63 47.97 2.78
N CYS A 16 -25.87 49.02 2.47
CA CYS A 16 -24.72 48.92 1.54
C CYS A 16 -23.60 48.06 2.15
N PHE A 17 -23.27 48.25 3.42
CA PHE A 17 -22.28 47.45 4.13
C PHE A 17 -22.69 45.94 4.21
N LYS A 18 -23.96 45.67 4.54
CA LYS A 18 -24.49 44.29 4.57
C LYS A 18 -24.43 43.63 3.17
N LYS A 19 -24.68 44.40 2.10
CA LYS A 19 -24.63 43.85 0.71
C LYS A 19 -23.20 43.54 0.27
N ILE A 20 -22.22 44.39 0.63
CA ILE A 20 -20.80 44.19 0.35
C ILE A 20 -20.24 43.02 1.19
N TYR A 21 -20.63 42.96 2.48
CA TYR A 21 -20.20 41.88 3.39
C TYR A 21 -20.81 40.51 2.98
N LYS A 22 -22.10 40.47 2.57
CA LYS A 22 -22.71 39.27 2.03
C LYS A 22 -22.05 38.82 0.73
N LYS A 23 -21.64 39.77 -0.15
CA LYS A 23 -20.94 39.46 -1.40
C LYS A 23 -19.53 38.91 -1.15
N LYS A 24 -18.80 39.46 -0.17
CA LYS A 24 -17.48 38.97 0.26
C LYS A 24 -17.58 37.63 1.01
N LEU A 25 -18.60 37.41 1.84
CA LEU A 25 -18.84 36.13 2.50
C LEU A 25 -19.30 35.07 1.51
N SER A 26 -20.11 35.41 0.47
CA SER A 26 -20.51 34.44 -0.55
C SER A 26 -19.33 34.01 -1.41
N SER A 27 -18.41 34.92 -1.76
CA SER A 27 -17.23 34.57 -2.53
C SER A 27 -16.20 33.74 -1.72
N ARG A 28 -16.05 34.03 -0.42
CA ARG A 28 -15.25 33.17 0.50
C ARG A 28 -15.93 31.82 0.76
N LYS A 29 -17.25 31.80 1.01
CA LYS A 29 -18.00 30.54 1.13
C LYS A 29 -17.96 29.73 -0.18
N LEU A 30 -18.05 30.36 -1.34
CA LEU A 30 -17.90 29.68 -2.64
C LEU A 30 -16.48 29.18 -2.86
N LYS A 31 -15.44 29.90 -2.43
CA LYS A 31 -14.04 29.41 -2.45
C LYS A 31 -13.84 28.27 -1.46
N ILE A 32 -14.40 28.35 -0.26
CA ILE A 32 -14.33 27.27 0.74
C ILE A 32 -15.16 26.07 0.27
N LEU A 33 -16.36 26.26 -0.29
CA LEU A 33 -17.18 25.19 -0.87
C LEU A 33 -16.56 24.58 -2.16
N LYS A 34 -15.87 25.38 -2.99
CA LYS A 34 -15.04 24.84 -4.09
C LYS A 34 -13.83 24.06 -3.60
N PHE A 35 -13.24 24.45 -2.48
CA PHE A 35 -12.16 23.71 -1.84
C PHE A 35 -12.68 22.44 -1.16
N MET A 36 -13.88 22.46 -0.59
CA MET A 36 -14.55 21.28 -0.01
C MET A 36 -15.20 20.37 -1.05
N LYS A 37 -15.46 20.85 -2.30
CA LYS A 37 -15.98 20.03 -3.39
C LYS A 37 -14.93 19.20 -4.15
N LYS A 38 -13.65 19.37 -3.87
CA LYS A 38 -12.70 18.30 -4.14
C LYS A 38 -12.97 17.23 -3.09
N ASN A 39 -13.65 16.15 -3.49
CA ASN A 39 -13.73 14.95 -2.66
C ASN A 39 -12.34 14.71 -2.11
N PHE A 40 -12.15 14.99 -0.81
CA PHE A 40 -10.90 14.74 -0.12
C PHE A 40 -10.71 13.22 -0.14
N ARG A 41 -10.03 12.72 -1.17
CA ARG A 41 -9.58 11.34 -1.16
C ARG A 41 -8.39 11.31 -0.22
N PHE A 42 -8.50 10.52 0.82
CA PHE A 42 -7.45 10.31 1.82
C PHE A 42 -6.09 10.00 1.15
N PHE A 43 -6.15 9.36 -0.01
CA PHE A 43 -4.99 9.00 -0.84
C PHE A 43 -4.38 10.15 -1.67
N ASP A 44 -5.07 11.28 -1.81
CA ASP A 44 -4.56 12.43 -2.59
C ASP A 44 -3.47 13.20 -1.81
N ASN A 45 -3.42 13.04 -0.48
CA ASN A 45 -2.37 13.58 0.36
C ASN A 45 -1.63 12.44 1.07
N ARG A 46 -0.61 11.94 0.40
CA ARG A 46 0.19 10.82 0.86
C ARG A 46 0.87 11.06 2.22
N GLN A 47 1.30 12.28 2.50
CA GLN A 47 1.93 12.60 3.78
C GLN A 47 0.93 12.44 4.94
N LYS A 48 -0.32 12.88 4.76
CA LYS A 48 -1.37 12.69 5.76
C LYS A 48 -1.72 11.21 5.94
N TYR A 49 -1.76 10.46 4.83
CA TYR A 49 -1.98 9.01 4.90
C TYR A 49 -0.86 8.31 5.68
N LEU A 50 0.40 8.58 5.35
CA LEU A 50 1.54 8.00 6.06
C LEU A 50 1.54 8.40 7.54
N LEU A 51 1.27 9.67 7.86
CA LEU A 51 1.16 10.13 9.24
C LEU A 51 0.07 9.35 9.99
N PHE A 52 -1.11 9.21 9.41
CA PHE A 52 -2.20 8.44 10.01
C PHE A 52 -1.78 6.99 10.26
N VAL A 53 -1.25 6.31 9.25
CA VAL A 53 -0.85 4.91 9.33
C VAL A 53 0.26 4.66 10.36
N THR A 54 1.17 5.62 10.53
CA THR A 54 2.29 5.49 11.47
C THR A 54 1.95 5.91 12.89
N THR A 55 0.91 6.74 13.09
CA THR A 55 0.53 7.25 14.41
C THR A 55 -0.64 6.51 15.04
N THR A 56 -1.44 5.77 14.25
CA THR A 56 -2.57 5.00 14.76
C THR A 56 -2.18 3.56 15.06
N ASN A 57 -2.82 2.95 16.05
CA ASN A 57 -2.67 1.53 16.39
C ASN A 57 -3.63 0.62 15.61
N GLU A 58 -4.31 1.16 14.58
CA GLU A 58 -5.37 0.45 13.84
C GLU A 58 -4.89 -0.89 13.29
N LYS A 59 -3.72 -0.94 12.67
CA LYS A 59 -3.19 -2.15 12.03
C LYS A 59 -2.87 -3.26 13.03
N ASN A 60 -2.40 -2.90 14.22
CA ASN A 60 -2.17 -3.88 15.29
C ASN A 60 -3.51 -4.41 15.82
N MET A 61 -4.49 -3.53 16.04
CA MET A 61 -5.83 -3.93 16.48
C MET A 61 -6.49 -4.87 15.47
N ILE A 62 -6.38 -4.60 14.15
CA ILE A 62 -6.90 -5.48 13.11
C ILE A 62 -6.15 -6.84 13.13
N ALA A 63 -4.83 -6.83 13.25
CA ALA A 63 -4.05 -8.06 13.32
C ALA A 63 -4.45 -8.92 14.54
N ASP A 64 -4.66 -8.28 15.69
CA ASP A 64 -5.11 -8.98 16.91
C ASP A 64 -6.53 -9.55 16.76
N ALA A 65 -7.43 -8.80 16.13
CA ALA A 65 -8.78 -9.28 15.82
C ALA A 65 -8.79 -10.48 14.85
N LEU A 66 -7.80 -10.58 13.97
CA LEU A 66 -7.64 -11.70 13.04
C LEU A 66 -6.97 -12.93 13.66
N LYS A 67 -6.37 -12.82 14.84
CA LYS A 67 -5.67 -13.92 15.52
C LYS A 67 -6.52 -15.18 15.69
N PRO A 68 -7.80 -15.13 16.12
CA PRO A 68 -8.65 -16.33 16.21
C PRO A 68 -8.87 -17.00 14.85
N ILE A 69 -8.91 -16.23 13.76
CA ILE A 69 -9.07 -16.76 12.40
C ILE A 69 -7.77 -17.46 11.98
N VAL A 70 -6.62 -16.83 12.21
CA VAL A 70 -5.30 -17.44 11.93
C VAL A 70 -5.15 -18.75 12.68
N HIS A 71 -5.61 -18.84 13.93
CA HIS A 71 -5.57 -20.07 14.73
C HIS A 71 -6.43 -21.21 14.18
N LYS A 72 -7.46 -20.92 13.40
CA LYS A 72 -8.32 -21.91 12.75
C LYS A 72 -7.84 -22.35 11.36
N LEU A 73 -6.78 -21.70 10.82
CA LEU A 73 -6.26 -22.05 9.50
C LEU A 73 -5.70 -23.47 9.49
N THR A 74 -6.12 -24.25 8.50
CA THR A 74 -5.60 -25.58 8.17
C THR A 74 -5.02 -25.52 6.75
N PRO A 75 -3.70 -25.30 6.62
CA PRO A 75 -3.09 -25.16 5.31
C PRO A 75 -3.12 -26.46 4.52
N LYS A 76 -3.39 -26.36 3.22
CA LYS A 76 -3.31 -27.49 2.28
C LYS A 76 -1.90 -27.57 1.70
N PHE A 77 -1.41 -28.81 1.53
CA PHE A 77 -0.13 -29.04 0.84
C PHE A 77 -0.12 -28.37 -0.55
N PRO A 78 1.00 -27.77 -1.03
CA PRO A 78 2.34 -27.79 -0.45
C PRO A 78 2.68 -26.61 0.47
N SER A 79 1.80 -25.64 0.66
CA SER A 79 2.09 -24.43 1.43
C SER A 79 0.82 -23.73 1.92
N LEU A 80 0.92 -22.95 2.99
CA LEU A 80 -0.06 -21.90 3.26
C LEU A 80 0.07 -20.82 2.21
N LYS A 81 -1.03 -20.48 1.55
CA LYS A 81 -1.09 -19.39 0.56
C LYS A 81 -1.86 -18.21 1.15
N ILE A 82 -1.20 -17.06 1.19
CA ILE A 82 -1.78 -15.80 1.66
C ILE A 82 -1.77 -14.84 0.48
N PHE A 83 -2.90 -14.17 0.23
CA PHE A 83 -2.99 -13.09 -0.75
C PHE A 83 -3.47 -11.81 -0.05
N ASP A 84 -2.65 -10.76 -0.11
CA ASP A 84 -2.99 -9.42 0.35
C ASP A 84 -3.22 -8.51 -0.86
N ALA A 85 -4.45 -8.02 -0.99
CA ALA A 85 -4.88 -7.22 -2.14
C ALA A 85 -4.42 -5.76 -2.10
N GLY A 86 -3.77 -5.32 -1.04
CA GLY A 86 -3.26 -3.95 -0.88
C GLY A 86 -2.35 -3.83 0.34
N MET A 87 -1.08 -4.18 0.18
CA MET A 87 -0.13 -4.29 1.27
C MET A 87 0.05 -2.99 2.08
N GLY A 88 -0.07 -1.83 1.40
CA GLY A 88 0.30 -0.56 2.00
C GLY A 88 1.75 -0.60 2.50
N ASP A 89 2.01 -0.06 3.68
CA ASP A 89 3.33 -0.06 4.31
C ASP A 89 3.76 -1.45 4.86
N GLY A 90 2.94 -2.47 4.68
CA GLY A 90 3.18 -3.85 5.08
C GLY A 90 2.95 -4.16 6.56
N SER A 91 2.63 -3.19 7.42
CA SER A 91 2.54 -3.41 8.87
C SER A 91 1.52 -4.48 9.24
N LEU A 92 0.31 -4.43 8.66
CA LEU A 92 -0.73 -5.43 8.92
C LEU A 92 -0.29 -6.82 8.46
N LEU A 93 0.20 -6.92 7.21
CA LEU A 93 0.63 -8.20 6.64
C LEU A 93 1.76 -8.83 7.46
N MET A 94 2.75 -8.04 7.89
CA MET A 94 3.87 -8.55 8.68
C MET A 94 3.43 -9.08 10.05
N ASN A 95 2.43 -8.45 10.68
CA ASN A 95 1.86 -8.94 11.93
C ASN A 95 1.08 -10.26 11.73
N ILE A 96 0.31 -10.36 10.66
CA ILE A 96 -0.39 -11.60 10.30
C ILE A 96 0.61 -12.72 9.99
N MET A 97 1.66 -12.42 9.22
CA MET A 97 2.73 -13.39 8.94
C MET A 97 3.36 -13.91 10.24
N ARG A 98 3.67 -13.03 11.20
CA ARG A 98 4.23 -13.42 12.50
C ARG A 98 3.32 -14.39 13.24
N GLN A 99 2.01 -14.13 13.29
CA GLN A 99 1.04 -15.02 13.90
C GLN A 99 1.01 -16.39 13.19
N CYS A 100 1.06 -16.40 11.86
CA CYS A 100 1.13 -17.63 11.07
C CYS A 100 2.44 -18.39 11.34
N HIS A 101 3.58 -17.71 11.41
CA HIS A 101 4.88 -18.31 11.70
C HIS A 101 4.89 -19.00 13.05
N GLN A 102 4.33 -18.36 14.09
CA GLN A 102 4.23 -18.94 15.43
C GLN A 102 3.35 -20.19 15.46
N LYS A 103 2.24 -20.17 14.74
CA LYS A 103 1.31 -21.30 14.71
C LYS A 103 1.81 -22.47 13.85
N MET A 104 2.47 -22.16 12.73
CA MET A 104 2.79 -23.13 11.69
C MET A 104 4.29 -23.06 11.32
N PRO A 105 5.21 -23.30 12.26
CA PRO A 105 6.65 -23.05 12.05
C PRO A 105 7.28 -23.94 10.98
N HIS A 106 6.65 -25.08 10.63
CA HIS A 106 7.19 -26.05 9.68
C HIS A 106 6.49 -26.02 8.31
N ILE A 107 5.38 -25.28 8.17
CA ILE A 107 4.63 -25.22 6.93
C ILE A 107 5.25 -24.15 6.02
N PRO A 108 5.59 -24.47 4.76
CA PRO A 108 6.06 -23.45 3.83
C PRO A 108 4.97 -22.41 3.54
N PHE A 109 5.36 -21.15 3.37
CA PHE A 109 4.44 -20.04 3.06
C PHE A 109 4.71 -19.45 1.68
N LEU A 110 3.63 -19.25 0.93
CA LEU A 110 3.59 -18.42 -0.24
C LEU A 110 2.73 -17.19 0.07
N VAL A 111 3.38 -16.08 0.34
CA VAL A 111 2.73 -14.79 0.58
C VAL A 111 2.80 -13.96 -0.68
N SER A 112 1.65 -13.73 -1.30
CA SER A 112 1.54 -12.89 -2.49
C SER A 112 0.82 -11.60 -2.13
N THR A 113 1.33 -10.48 -2.59
CA THR A 113 0.72 -9.19 -2.30
C THR A 113 0.75 -8.27 -3.52
N LYS A 114 -0.16 -7.32 -3.51
CA LYS A 114 -0.25 -6.25 -4.50
C LYS A 114 -0.01 -4.91 -3.81
N GLU A 115 0.79 -4.06 -4.45
CA GLU A 115 0.91 -2.66 -4.06
C GLU A 115 1.23 -1.81 -5.29
N ILE A 116 0.59 -0.66 -5.46
CA ILE A 116 0.85 0.25 -6.57
C ILE A 116 1.86 1.34 -6.20
N SER A 117 1.90 1.70 -4.93
CA SER A 117 2.76 2.76 -4.42
C SER A 117 4.18 2.25 -4.19
N MET A 118 5.14 2.87 -4.86
CA MET A 118 6.56 2.54 -4.69
C MET A 118 7.05 2.78 -3.25
N GLU A 119 6.58 3.84 -2.59
CA GLU A 119 6.98 4.15 -1.22
C GLU A 119 6.48 3.10 -0.24
N ASP A 120 5.25 2.60 -0.42
CA ASP A 120 4.71 1.54 0.43
C ASP A 120 5.46 0.23 0.20
N VAL A 121 5.81 -0.09 -1.06
CA VAL A 121 6.68 -1.23 -1.36
C VAL A 121 8.02 -1.10 -0.64
N ARG A 122 8.64 0.07 -0.64
CA ARG A 122 9.91 0.30 0.10
C ARG A 122 9.76 0.05 1.59
N LEU A 123 8.72 0.60 2.21
CA LEU A 123 8.43 0.41 3.63
C LEU A 123 8.15 -1.06 3.96
N GLY A 124 7.38 -1.75 3.11
CA GLY A 124 7.13 -3.18 3.27
C GLY A 124 8.40 -4.02 3.16
N LEU A 125 9.26 -3.73 2.18
CA LEU A 125 10.53 -4.44 2.00
C LEU A 125 11.51 -4.22 3.16
N GLU A 126 11.45 -3.08 3.87
CA GLU A 126 12.28 -2.82 5.05
C GLU A 126 11.85 -3.67 6.27
N LYS A 127 10.62 -4.14 6.31
CA LYS A 127 10.06 -4.96 7.40
C LYS A 127 10.22 -6.48 7.17
N LEU A 128 10.58 -6.89 5.94
CA LEU A 128 10.69 -8.30 5.57
C LEU A 128 11.89 -9.06 6.18
N PRO A 129 13.06 -8.46 6.43
CA PRO A 129 14.23 -9.20 6.90
C PRO A 129 13.94 -10.11 8.09
N ASP A 130 13.26 -9.58 9.10
CA ASP A 130 12.91 -10.34 10.31
C ASP A 130 11.96 -11.49 10.01
N ARG A 131 11.05 -11.33 9.06
CA ARG A 131 10.10 -12.38 8.66
C ARG A 131 10.83 -13.60 8.08
N PHE A 132 11.90 -13.37 7.32
CA PHE A 132 12.74 -14.44 6.77
C PHE A 132 13.68 -15.08 7.81
N ILE A 133 13.96 -14.40 8.91
CA ILE A 133 14.66 -15.00 10.05
C ILE A 133 13.70 -15.85 10.88
N GLU A 134 12.51 -15.32 11.19
CA GLU A 134 11.50 -16.03 11.97
C GLU A 134 11.01 -17.30 11.25
N HIS A 135 10.90 -17.25 9.92
CA HIS A 135 10.40 -18.38 9.13
C HIS A 135 11.15 -18.54 7.82
N LYS A 136 12.08 -19.49 7.79
CA LYS A 136 12.98 -19.73 6.65
C LYS A 136 12.25 -20.14 5.38
N ASN A 137 11.17 -20.93 5.52
CA ASN A 137 10.41 -21.51 4.41
C ASN A 137 9.34 -20.56 3.86
N THR A 138 9.66 -19.28 3.72
CA THR A 138 8.75 -18.27 3.19
C THR A 138 9.18 -17.83 1.79
N VAL A 139 8.22 -17.81 0.84
CA VAL A 139 8.30 -17.13 -0.45
C VAL A 139 7.41 -15.89 -0.36
N PHE A 140 7.98 -14.73 -0.58
CA PHE A 140 7.24 -13.46 -0.62
C PHE A 140 7.21 -12.93 -2.04
N VAL A 141 6.01 -12.59 -2.53
CA VAL A 141 5.78 -12.07 -3.87
C VAL A 141 5.06 -10.73 -3.77
N ILE A 142 5.58 -9.72 -4.43
CA ILE A 142 4.92 -8.43 -4.54
C ILE A 142 4.78 -8.04 -6.00
N SER A 143 3.60 -7.51 -6.38
CA SER A 143 3.31 -7.08 -7.73
C SER A 143 2.62 -5.72 -7.76
N ASN A 144 2.79 -4.96 -8.85
CA ASN A 144 2.03 -3.73 -9.13
C ASN A 144 0.81 -3.99 -10.03
N LEU A 145 0.51 -5.25 -10.29
CA LEU A 145 -0.57 -5.69 -11.17
C LEU A 145 -1.96 -5.30 -10.64
N ASN A 146 -2.99 -5.36 -11.49
CA ASN A 146 -4.38 -5.21 -11.05
C ASN A 146 -4.80 -6.41 -10.19
N TYR A 147 -5.92 -6.32 -9.48
CA TYR A 147 -6.36 -7.37 -8.54
C TYR A 147 -6.45 -8.75 -9.18
N THR A 148 -7.12 -8.87 -10.34
CA THR A 148 -7.28 -10.14 -11.06
C THR A 148 -5.96 -10.67 -11.63
N GLU A 149 -5.09 -9.78 -12.09
CA GLU A 149 -3.77 -10.13 -12.62
C GLU A 149 -2.82 -10.60 -11.50
N SER A 150 -2.92 -10.02 -10.30
CA SER A 150 -2.05 -10.31 -9.16
C SER A 150 -2.24 -11.74 -8.63
N THR A 151 -3.45 -12.28 -8.71
CA THR A 151 -3.72 -13.66 -8.27
C THR A 151 -3.08 -14.70 -9.18
N SER A 152 -2.94 -14.40 -10.47
CA SER A 152 -2.33 -15.28 -11.48
C SER A 152 -0.87 -14.92 -11.81
N LEU A 153 -0.41 -13.76 -11.33
CA LEU A 153 0.88 -13.15 -11.66
C LEU A 153 1.09 -13.01 -13.17
N LYS A 154 0.03 -12.66 -13.89
CA LYS A 154 0.01 -12.43 -15.33
C LYS A 154 -0.72 -11.15 -15.66
N SER A 155 -0.22 -10.41 -16.65
CA SER A 155 -0.99 -9.29 -17.21
C SER A 155 -2.04 -9.80 -18.19
N ASN A 156 -3.24 -9.23 -18.13
CA ASN A 156 -4.31 -9.51 -19.10
C ASN A 156 -4.03 -8.93 -20.49
N ASN A 157 -3.08 -8.01 -20.60
CA ASN A 157 -2.63 -7.43 -21.85
C ASN A 157 -1.38 -8.16 -22.36
N PHE A 158 -1.48 -8.80 -23.54
CA PHE A 158 -0.39 -9.60 -24.12
C PHE A 158 0.90 -8.80 -24.35
N THR A 159 0.79 -7.56 -24.82
CA THR A 159 1.95 -6.68 -25.05
C THR A 159 2.63 -6.31 -23.72
N LYS A 160 1.83 -5.99 -22.69
CA LYS A 160 2.35 -5.72 -21.33
C LYS A 160 2.93 -6.99 -20.70
N GLN A 161 2.33 -8.18 -20.94
CA GLN A 161 2.85 -9.45 -20.45
C GLN A 161 4.27 -9.72 -20.97
N LYS A 162 4.55 -9.51 -22.25
CA LYS A 162 5.90 -9.64 -22.82
C LYS A 162 6.93 -8.73 -22.17
N LYS A 163 6.53 -7.52 -21.80
CA LYS A 163 7.36 -6.49 -21.14
C LYS A 163 7.43 -6.65 -19.62
N MET A 164 6.80 -7.68 -19.05
CA MET A 164 6.74 -7.86 -17.61
C MET A 164 8.13 -7.92 -16.97
N ASN A 165 8.38 -7.02 -16.04
CA ASN A 165 9.57 -7.01 -15.20
C ASN A 165 9.44 -8.07 -14.12
N TRP A 166 10.12 -9.18 -14.31
CA TRP A 166 10.17 -10.27 -13.34
C TRP A 166 11.52 -10.27 -12.63
N LYS A 167 11.54 -10.02 -11.34
CA LYS A 167 12.77 -9.98 -10.56
C LYS A 167 12.71 -11.01 -9.44
N VAL A 168 13.76 -11.82 -9.33
CA VAL A 168 13.94 -12.78 -8.24
C VAL A 168 15.08 -12.29 -7.36
N VAL A 169 14.79 -12.12 -6.07
CA VAL A 169 15.75 -11.73 -5.04
C VAL A 169 15.99 -12.94 -4.15
N LYS A 170 17.16 -13.54 -4.27
CA LYS A 170 17.60 -14.67 -3.46
C LYS A 170 18.46 -14.15 -2.30
N LEU A 171 17.88 -14.09 -1.12
CA LEU A 171 18.55 -13.58 0.09
C LEU A 171 19.61 -14.57 0.54
N ARG A 172 20.83 -14.07 0.79
CA ARG A 172 21.98 -14.84 1.26
C ARG A 172 22.41 -14.33 2.63
N GLY A 173 22.92 -15.20 3.47
CA GLY A 173 23.33 -14.89 4.84
C GLY A 173 22.32 -15.44 5.86
N ASN A 174 22.57 -15.14 7.14
CA ASN A 174 21.83 -15.71 8.25
C ASN A 174 21.29 -14.66 9.22
N SER A 175 21.50 -13.37 8.95
CA SER A 175 21.08 -12.28 9.82
C SER A 175 20.05 -11.37 9.13
N SER A 176 19.24 -10.71 9.94
CA SER A 176 18.33 -9.65 9.48
C SER A 176 19.09 -8.51 8.80
N LEU A 177 20.33 -8.21 9.26
CA LEU A 177 21.18 -7.19 8.67
C LEU A 177 21.60 -7.57 7.24
N ASP A 178 22.00 -8.84 7.00
CA ASP A 178 22.37 -9.33 5.67
C ASP A 178 21.21 -9.15 4.69
N PHE A 179 20.02 -9.55 5.10
CA PHE A 179 18.83 -9.45 4.27
C PHE A 179 18.44 -7.99 4.04
N SER A 180 18.49 -7.15 5.08
CA SER A 180 18.21 -5.71 4.98
C SER A 180 19.15 -5.03 3.98
N ASN A 181 20.45 -5.30 4.04
CA ASN A 181 21.43 -4.71 3.11
C ASN A 181 21.15 -5.11 1.65
N GLN A 182 20.77 -6.38 1.41
CA GLN A 182 20.45 -6.87 0.07
C GLN A 182 19.16 -6.23 -0.46
N LEU A 183 18.11 -6.11 0.37
CA LEU A 183 16.86 -5.47 0.00
C LEU A 183 17.02 -3.95 -0.23
N ARG A 184 17.81 -3.26 0.60
CA ARG A 184 18.15 -1.84 0.38
C ARG A 184 18.92 -1.62 -0.92
N LYS A 185 19.87 -2.52 -1.25
CA LYS A 185 20.59 -2.49 -2.53
C LYS A 185 19.64 -2.70 -3.71
N PHE A 186 18.71 -3.64 -3.59
CA PHE A 186 17.67 -3.88 -4.59
C PHE A 186 16.78 -2.64 -4.77
N ASN A 187 16.27 -2.05 -3.69
CA ASN A 187 15.46 -0.84 -3.72
C ASN A 187 16.15 0.29 -4.47
N ARG A 188 17.39 0.59 -4.12
CA ARG A 188 18.16 1.68 -4.76
C ARG A 188 18.44 1.45 -6.23
N LYS A 189 18.72 0.21 -6.63
CA LYS A 189 19.15 -0.09 -8.01
C LYS A 189 18.01 -0.34 -8.98
N PHE A 190 16.93 -0.94 -8.53
CA PHE A 190 15.92 -1.51 -9.41
C PHE A 190 14.52 -0.97 -9.19
N LEU A 191 14.08 -0.74 -7.94
CA LEU A 191 12.68 -0.49 -7.65
C LEU A 191 12.16 0.75 -8.40
N SER A 192 12.87 1.88 -8.36
CA SER A 192 12.47 3.10 -9.06
C SER A 192 12.35 2.95 -10.58
N LYS A 193 13.08 2.00 -11.17
CA LYS A 193 13.05 1.73 -12.62
C LYS A 193 11.86 0.87 -13.02
N ILE A 194 11.51 -0.14 -12.19
CA ILE A 194 10.49 -1.13 -12.54
C ILE A 194 9.12 -0.84 -11.95
N TRP A 195 9.03 0.04 -10.93
CA TRP A 195 7.78 0.34 -10.21
C TRP A 195 7.23 1.71 -10.58
N GLN A 196 7.03 1.93 -11.89
CA GLN A 196 6.46 3.16 -12.40
C GLN A 196 4.95 3.07 -12.49
N ILE A 197 4.27 4.15 -12.12
CA ILE A 197 2.82 4.29 -12.20
C ILE A 197 2.42 5.30 -13.26
N GLU A 198 1.24 5.11 -13.82
CA GLU A 198 0.54 6.04 -14.71
C GLU A 198 -0.89 6.22 -14.19
N ARG A 199 -1.59 7.25 -14.68
CA ARG A 199 -3.01 7.42 -14.37
C ARG A 199 -3.85 6.83 -15.50
N ASN A 200 -4.82 6.03 -15.14
CA ASN A 200 -5.80 5.53 -16.09
C ASN A 200 -6.60 6.71 -16.66
N PRO A 201 -6.59 6.96 -17.97
CA PRO A 201 -7.21 8.14 -18.56
C PRO A 201 -8.74 8.16 -18.37
N LYS A 202 -9.39 7.00 -18.24
CA LYS A 202 -10.84 6.88 -18.04
C LYS A 202 -11.27 7.08 -16.59
N THR A 203 -10.54 6.52 -15.64
CA THR A 203 -10.95 6.49 -14.22
C THR A 203 -10.17 7.46 -13.34
N GLY A 204 -9.03 7.97 -13.82
CA GLY A 204 -8.09 8.79 -13.04
C GLY A 204 -7.33 8.00 -11.95
N ASN A 205 -7.61 6.71 -11.78
CA ASN A 205 -6.96 5.89 -10.77
C ASN A 205 -5.51 5.54 -11.16
N PRO A 206 -4.61 5.40 -10.17
CA PRO A 206 -3.26 4.96 -10.44
C PRO A 206 -3.26 3.51 -10.96
N THR A 207 -2.46 3.27 -11.98
CA THR A 207 -2.22 1.94 -12.54
C THR A 207 -0.72 1.80 -12.86
N TYR A 208 -0.25 0.60 -13.08
CA TYR A 208 1.14 0.36 -13.46
C TYR A 208 1.42 0.81 -14.90
N LYS A 209 2.57 1.43 -15.12
CA LYS A 209 3.06 1.70 -16.48
C LYS A 209 3.54 0.41 -17.14
N GLU A 210 4.36 -0.37 -16.42
CA GLU A 210 4.78 -1.70 -16.82
C GLU A 210 4.49 -2.71 -15.72
N PRO A 211 3.98 -3.91 -16.07
CA PRO A 211 3.71 -4.94 -15.11
C PRO A 211 5.02 -5.42 -14.46
N SER A 212 5.04 -5.50 -13.14
CA SER A 212 6.23 -5.86 -12.39
C SER A 212 5.89 -6.84 -11.27
N VAL A 213 6.70 -7.88 -11.15
CA VAL A 213 6.62 -8.91 -10.12
C VAL A 213 8.00 -9.09 -9.49
N ILE A 214 8.06 -9.06 -8.19
CA ILE A 214 9.26 -9.31 -7.39
C ILE A 214 9.01 -10.56 -6.55
N VAL A 215 9.86 -11.55 -6.66
CA VAL A 215 9.81 -12.78 -5.88
C VAL A 215 11.03 -12.80 -4.95
N ILE A 216 10.80 -12.97 -3.67
CA ILE A 216 11.85 -12.90 -2.63
C ILE A 216 11.79 -14.17 -1.80
N TYR A 217 12.93 -14.81 -1.60
CA TYR A 217 13.08 -15.98 -0.74
C TYR A 217 14.55 -16.16 -0.31
N ARG A 218 14.77 -16.99 0.68
CA ARG A 218 16.14 -17.32 1.13
C ARG A 218 16.80 -18.30 0.18
N LYS A 219 18.04 -18.02 -0.23
CA LYS A 219 18.78 -18.85 -1.18
C LYS A 219 19.02 -20.27 -0.64
N ASP A 220 19.26 -20.43 0.65
CA ASP A 220 19.46 -21.71 1.31
C ASP A 220 18.22 -22.61 1.34
N GLN A 221 17.02 -22.02 1.11
CA GLN A 221 15.75 -22.72 1.06
C GLN A 221 15.26 -22.97 -0.38
N GLU A 222 16.01 -22.62 -1.40
CA GLU A 222 15.57 -22.68 -2.80
C GLU A 222 15.12 -24.08 -3.22
N PHE A 223 15.82 -25.10 -2.78
CA PHE A 223 15.48 -26.50 -3.10
C PHE A 223 14.16 -26.92 -2.46
N THR A 224 14.00 -26.64 -1.18
CA THR A 224 12.77 -26.95 -0.43
C THR A 224 11.55 -26.21 -0.99
N LEU A 225 11.74 -24.97 -1.44
CA LEU A 225 10.68 -24.10 -1.91
C LEU A 225 10.42 -24.22 -3.44
N LYS A 226 11.11 -25.07 -4.16
CA LYS A 226 11.06 -25.16 -5.64
C LYS A 226 9.65 -25.31 -6.21
N ASN A 227 8.75 -25.99 -5.49
CA ASN A 227 7.37 -26.26 -5.94
C ASN A 227 6.41 -25.11 -5.66
N ILE A 228 6.80 -24.14 -4.82
CA ILE A 228 5.96 -23.00 -4.46
C ILE A 228 6.51 -21.66 -4.97
N ILE A 229 7.78 -21.61 -5.38
CA ILE A 229 8.36 -20.40 -6.00
C ILE A 229 7.68 -20.18 -7.35
N PRO A 230 6.98 -19.02 -7.52
CA PRO A 230 6.35 -18.70 -8.79
C PRO A 230 7.40 -18.50 -9.90
N LYS A 231 7.07 -18.97 -11.09
CA LYS A 231 7.91 -18.81 -12.29
C LYS A 231 7.26 -17.82 -13.25
N LYS A 232 8.08 -17.09 -13.99
CA LYS A 232 7.59 -16.26 -15.10
C LYS A 232 6.93 -17.20 -16.13
N LYS A 233 5.69 -16.88 -16.46
CA LYS A 233 4.89 -17.59 -17.47
C LYS A 233 4.99 -16.89 -18.80
#